data_a7687246d684ce90fbc6bb8e9e99db0c
#
_entry.id   a7687246d684ce90fbc6bb8e9e99db0c
#
_cell.length_a   1.000
_cell.length_b   1.000
_cell.length_c   1.000
_cell.angle_alpha   90.00
_cell.angle_beta   90.00
_cell.angle_gamma   90.00
#
_symmetry.space_group_name_H-M   'P 1'
#
loop_
_entity.id
_entity.type
_entity.pdbx_description
1 polymer ?
#
loop_
_entity_poly.entity_id
_entity_poly.type
_entity_poly.pdbx_seq_one_letter_code
_entity_poly.pdbx_strand_id
1 'polypeptide(L)'
;MKNGWLLSLFAIALIVGACSPKETAKPVVEDKKPEEVAAVNPSGDLAPLEKRAKVVIAEDGAASGAGFYIAKERGYFEDYNIEVEFAQFANSDDMLPALAAGEVDIAGGVSTASFFNAIGQGIDVKIIADKGHNVPGKSYFTLVIGNHMVDVIKEYKDFKGKKVGVSSHNSIDEYIYEEMIKYAGLTKDDVEFVLMSDFGSMLGAISNGTIDAAVNIEPLIATGVEKGFHVRFGDTTDFAPESQIAMVLGSPQFMAEEQDISLRFMAAYLKGVRDYNDGFIKGEGKDEIIDIMTKHTALKDPALWEKVNVTGLDPDGKMFIDDIKKQYDAYKANGAIRGEIDFDKAIDTSITEKAVEAIGEYKR
;
A
#
# COMPACT_ATOMS: atom_id res chain seq x y z
N MET A 1 58.41 39.15 -5.72
CA MET A 1 59.73 38.52 -5.51
C MET A 1 59.55 37.04 -5.86
N LYS A 2 60.06 36.74 -7.01
CA LYS A 2 60.98 35.63 -7.42
C LYS A 2 60.38 34.24 -7.32
N ASN A 3 59.99 33.66 -8.47
CA ASN A 3 60.72 32.66 -9.28
C ASN A 3 60.61 31.24 -8.68
N GLY A 4 60.37 30.16 -9.39
CA GLY A 4 60.78 29.85 -10.74
C GLY A 4 60.16 28.53 -11.25
N TRP A 5 60.16 28.49 -12.51
CA TRP A 5 60.00 27.44 -13.50
C TRP A 5 60.85 26.18 -13.26
N LEU A 6 60.33 25.02 -13.64
CA LEU A 6 61.17 24.02 -14.34
C LEU A 6 60.27 23.09 -15.19
N LEU A 7 60.43 23.24 -16.51
CA LEU A 7 60.08 22.30 -17.58
C LEU A 7 61.02 21.07 -17.51
N SER A 8 60.51 19.90 -17.86
CA SER A 8 61.29 18.82 -18.42
C SER A 8 60.51 18.10 -19.53
N LEU A 9 60.99 18.30 -20.75
CA LEU A 9 60.70 17.48 -21.94
C LEU A 9 61.50 16.17 -21.89
N PHE A 10 61.07 15.18 -22.61
CA PHE A 10 61.69 14.06 -23.33
C PHE A 10 60.85 12.80 -23.19
N ALA A 11 60.60 11.93 -24.14
CA ALA A 11 61.05 11.81 -25.57
C ALA A 11 60.04 10.87 -26.30
N ILE A 12 59.90 11.08 -27.57
CA ILE A 12 59.17 10.24 -28.52
C ILE A 12 60.00 8.98 -28.78
N ALA A 13 59.39 7.79 -28.73
CA ALA A 13 59.92 6.59 -29.38
C ALA A 13 58.81 5.99 -30.28
N LEU A 14 59.01 6.17 -31.56
CA LEU A 14 58.32 5.45 -32.64
C LEU A 14 58.83 4.01 -32.70
N ILE A 15 57.92 3.03 -32.59
CA ILE A 15 58.18 1.67 -33.07
C ILE A 15 57.07 1.31 -34.06
N VAL A 16 57.50 1.15 -35.29
CA VAL A 16 56.74 0.57 -36.42
C VAL A 16 56.79 -0.95 -36.26
N GLY A 17 55.66 -1.63 -36.37
CA GLY A 17 55.69 -3.08 -36.41
C GLY A 17 54.33 -3.76 -36.58
N ALA A 18 54.08 -4.17 -37.81
CA ALA A 18 53.31 -5.34 -38.29
C ALA A 18 51.79 -5.39 -38.08
N CYS A 19 51.12 -5.30 -39.22
CA CYS A 19 49.75 -5.76 -39.44
C CYS A 19 49.64 -7.28 -39.25
N SER A 20 48.64 -7.69 -38.43
CA SER A 20 48.03 -9.02 -38.51
C SER A 20 46.49 -8.88 -38.45
N PRO A 21 45.72 -9.72 -39.12
CA PRO A 21 44.31 -9.49 -39.38
C PRO A 21 43.48 -9.70 -38.11
N LYS A 22 42.52 -8.79 -37.89
CA LYS A 22 41.50 -8.87 -36.83
C LYS A 22 40.60 -10.07 -37.08
N GLU A 23 40.73 -11.06 -36.24
CA GLU A 23 39.72 -12.10 -36.03
C GLU A 23 38.49 -11.45 -35.38
N THR A 24 37.34 -11.51 -36.05
CA THR A 24 36.08 -11.03 -35.56
C THR A 24 35.67 -11.92 -34.40
N ALA A 25 35.78 -11.41 -33.17
CA ALA A 25 35.22 -12.04 -32.03
C ALA A 25 33.68 -12.08 -32.17
N LYS A 26 33.13 -13.29 -32.17
CA LYS A 26 31.68 -13.52 -32.01
C LYS A 26 31.22 -12.95 -30.67
N PRO A 27 30.02 -12.38 -30.59
CA PRO A 27 29.47 -11.96 -29.29
C PRO A 27 29.36 -13.18 -28.37
N VAL A 28 29.99 -13.09 -27.22
CA VAL A 28 29.78 -14.02 -26.10
C VAL A 28 28.34 -13.81 -25.65
N VAL A 29 27.49 -14.78 -25.94
CA VAL A 29 26.19 -14.88 -25.28
C VAL A 29 26.53 -15.25 -23.85
N GLU A 30 26.37 -14.30 -22.94
CA GLU A 30 26.35 -14.60 -21.52
C GLU A 30 25.16 -15.55 -21.27
N ASP A 31 25.48 -16.81 -20.99
CA ASP A 31 24.49 -17.76 -20.47
C ASP A 31 23.95 -17.16 -19.19
N LYS A 32 22.72 -16.65 -19.23
CA LYS A 32 21.96 -16.36 -18.01
C LYS A 32 21.93 -17.64 -17.19
N LYS A 33 22.53 -17.58 -16.00
CA LYS A 33 22.42 -18.63 -14.98
C LYS A 33 20.95 -19.00 -14.88
N PRO A 34 20.57 -20.29 -14.87
CA PRO A 34 19.16 -20.65 -14.66
C PRO A 34 18.68 -20.02 -13.37
N GLU A 35 17.53 -19.37 -13.41
CA GLU A 35 16.83 -18.87 -12.23
C GLU A 35 16.70 -20.03 -11.25
N GLU A 36 17.33 -19.90 -10.10
CA GLU A 36 17.34 -20.95 -9.07
C GLU A 36 15.90 -21.06 -8.53
N VAL A 37 15.20 -22.09 -8.92
CA VAL A 37 13.82 -22.35 -8.46
C VAL A 37 13.86 -22.49 -6.95
N ALA A 38 13.13 -21.64 -6.24
CA ALA A 38 13.05 -21.67 -4.77
C ALA A 38 12.76 -23.10 -4.29
N ALA A 39 13.48 -23.55 -3.27
CA ALA A 39 13.31 -24.90 -2.74
C ALA A 39 11.90 -25.08 -2.18
N VAL A 40 11.18 -26.12 -2.62
CA VAL A 40 9.84 -26.49 -2.15
C VAL A 40 9.91 -27.70 -1.23
N ASN A 41 9.08 -27.70 -0.20
CA ASN A 41 8.90 -28.85 0.69
C ASN A 41 8.20 -30.02 -0.04
N PRO A 42 8.27 -31.27 0.49
CA PRO A 42 7.52 -32.41 -0.06
C PRO A 42 6.00 -32.20 -0.11
N SER A 43 5.47 -31.26 0.68
CA SER A 43 4.06 -30.83 0.66
C SER A 43 3.71 -29.85 -0.47
N GLY A 44 4.71 -29.38 -1.24
CA GLY A 44 4.52 -28.37 -2.29
C GLY A 44 4.67 -26.92 -1.82
N ASP A 45 4.78 -26.67 -0.51
CA ASP A 45 5.01 -25.34 0.06
C ASP A 45 6.51 -24.97 0.04
N LEU A 46 6.81 -23.65 0.14
CA LEU A 46 8.19 -23.14 0.18
C LEU A 46 8.94 -23.65 1.42
N ALA A 47 10.17 -24.09 1.24
CA ALA A 47 11.04 -24.42 2.37
C ALA A 47 11.42 -23.14 3.14
N PRO A 48 11.65 -23.21 4.48
CA PRO A 48 12.17 -22.07 5.24
C PRO A 48 13.51 -21.58 4.68
N LEU A 49 13.80 -20.30 4.90
CA LEU A 49 15.13 -19.75 4.63
C LEU A 49 16.19 -20.48 5.47
N GLU A 50 17.36 -20.72 4.90
CA GLU A 50 18.49 -21.31 5.64
C GLU A 50 18.97 -20.40 6.79
N LYS A 51 18.93 -19.09 6.57
CA LYS A 51 19.27 -18.07 7.55
C LYS A 51 18.04 -17.26 7.90
N ARG A 52 17.91 -16.95 9.20
CA ARG A 52 16.85 -16.05 9.67
C ARG A 52 17.03 -14.67 9.04
N ALA A 53 15.96 -14.21 8.40
CA ALA A 53 15.84 -12.88 7.84
C ALA A 53 15.02 -11.99 8.78
N LYS A 54 15.27 -10.68 8.75
CA LYS A 54 14.43 -9.68 9.40
C LYS A 54 13.77 -8.83 8.33
N VAL A 55 12.45 -8.60 8.47
CA VAL A 55 11.65 -7.73 7.60
C VAL A 55 10.94 -6.69 8.43
N VAL A 56 11.11 -5.42 8.09
CA VAL A 56 10.46 -4.29 8.75
C VAL A 56 9.29 -3.82 7.91
N ILE A 57 8.09 -3.80 8.51
CA ILE A 57 6.84 -3.38 7.87
C ILE A 57 6.40 -2.05 8.44
N ALA A 58 6.26 -1.02 7.60
CA ALA A 58 5.62 0.24 7.95
C ALA A 58 4.10 0.08 7.92
N GLU A 59 3.41 0.40 9.03
CA GLU A 59 1.96 0.25 9.21
C GLU A 59 1.37 1.41 10.03
N ASP A 60 0.06 1.68 9.83
CA ASP A 60 -0.69 2.71 10.52
C ASP A 60 -1.71 2.17 11.55
N GLY A 61 -1.79 0.85 11.72
CA GLY A 61 -2.74 0.20 12.63
C GLY A 61 -4.16 0.11 12.10
N ALA A 62 -4.38 0.28 10.79
CA ALA A 62 -5.67 0.11 10.16
C ALA A 62 -6.12 -1.36 10.10
N ALA A 63 -7.43 -1.59 9.92
CA ALA A 63 -7.99 -2.93 9.72
C ALA A 63 -7.45 -3.61 8.44
N SER A 64 -7.04 -2.83 7.46
CA SER A 64 -6.43 -3.32 6.22
C SER A 64 -5.05 -3.98 6.42
N GLY A 65 -4.39 -3.78 7.57
CA GLY A 65 -3.16 -4.49 7.95
C GLY A 65 -3.37 -5.94 8.40
N ALA A 66 -4.60 -6.45 8.37
CA ALA A 66 -4.97 -7.77 8.89
C ALA A 66 -4.08 -8.91 8.38
N GLY A 67 -3.76 -8.94 7.09
CA GLY A 67 -2.88 -9.97 6.51
C GLY A 67 -1.52 -10.05 7.21
N PHE A 68 -0.91 -8.91 7.52
CA PHE A 68 0.37 -8.84 8.23
C PHE A 68 0.22 -9.26 9.70
N TYR A 69 -0.81 -8.76 10.38
CA TYR A 69 -1.02 -9.03 11.81
C TYR A 69 -1.30 -10.51 12.06
N ILE A 70 -2.18 -11.10 11.26
CA ILE A 70 -2.55 -12.51 11.36
C ILE A 70 -1.37 -13.40 11.01
N ALA A 71 -0.64 -13.10 9.92
CA ALA A 71 0.52 -13.87 9.54
C ALA A 71 1.60 -13.87 10.63
N LYS A 72 1.80 -12.76 11.33
CA LYS A 72 2.72 -12.67 12.46
C LYS A 72 2.26 -13.48 13.65
N GLU A 73 1.01 -13.29 14.10
CA GLU A 73 0.50 -13.95 15.31
C GLU A 73 0.32 -15.47 15.14
N ARG A 74 0.00 -15.93 13.93
CA ARG A 74 -0.10 -17.34 13.58
C ARG A 74 1.24 -18.00 13.24
N GLY A 75 2.32 -17.24 13.25
CA GLY A 75 3.67 -17.75 13.02
C GLY A 75 4.00 -18.04 11.55
N TYR A 76 3.20 -17.59 10.57
CA TYR A 76 3.46 -17.87 9.15
C TYR A 76 4.77 -17.26 8.64
N PHE A 77 5.20 -16.13 9.19
CA PHE A 77 6.53 -15.59 8.92
C PHE A 77 7.63 -16.44 9.55
N GLU A 78 7.42 -16.91 10.78
CA GLU A 78 8.36 -17.78 11.49
C GLU A 78 8.53 -19.14 10.79
N ASP A 79 7.45 -19.70 10.22
CA ASP A 79 7.49 -20.93 9.42
C ASP A 79 8.46 -20.82 8.25
N TYR A 80 8.69 -19.61 7.74
CA TYR A 80 9.66 -19.32 6.68
C TYR A 80 11.00 -18.78 7.20
N ASN A 81 11.21 -18.80 8.52
CA ASN A 81 12.41 -18.26 9.18
C ASN A 81 12.59 -16.74 8.96
N ILE A 82 11.47 -16.00 8.95
CA ILE A 82 11.40 -14.54 8.84
C ILE A 82 10.93 -13.95 10.17
N GLU A 83 11.71 -13.00 10.72
CA GLU A 83 11.31 -12.16 11.84
C GLU A 83 10.70 -10.87 11.33
N VAL A 84 9.45 -10.57 11.73
CA VAL A 84 8.76 -9.35 11.32
C VAL A 84 8.71 -8.34 12.46
N GLU A 85 9.10 -7.10 12.17
CA GLU A 85 8.92 -5.94 13.04
C GLU A 85 7.98 -4.93 12.41
N PHE A 86 7.04 -4.38 13.19
CA PHE A 86 6.18 -3.28 12.73
C PHE A 86 6.77 -1.94 13.15
N ALA A 87 7.01 -1.06 12.18
CA ALA A 87 7.31 0.35 12.36
C ALA A 87 6.01 1.16 12.21
N GLN A 88 5.61 1.85 13.28
CA GLN A 88 4.35 2.59 13.32
C GLN A 88 4.52 3.97 12.68
N PHE A 89 3.63 4.30 11.74
CA PHE A 89 3.54 5.59 11.06
C PHE A 89 2.14 6.19 11.22
N ALA A 90 2.01 7.50 11.12
CA ALA A 90 0.75 8.19 11.22
C ALA A 90 -0.06 8.15 9.92
N ASN A 91 0.62 8.15 8.78
CA ASN A 91 0.04 8.17 7.44
C ASN A 91 1.04 7.63 6.38
N SER A 92 0.55 7.40 5.16
CA SER A 92 1.35 6.81 4.07
C SER A 92 2.42 7.75 3.52
N ASP A 93 2.23 9.06 3.55
CA ASP A 93 3.24 10.02 3.07
C ASP A 93 4.50 9.98 3.95
N ASP A 94 4.34 9.73 5.26
CA ASP A 94 5.45 9.58 6.20
C ASP A 94 6.20 8.23 6.02
N MET A 95 5.53 7.17 5.51
CA MET A 95 6.16 5.87 5.22
C MET A 95 7.09 5.93 4.01
N LEU A 96 6.75 6.74 3.01
CA LEU A 96 7.41 6.73 1.71
C LEU A 96 8.92 7.04 1.77
N PRO A 97 9.41 8.05 2.52
CA PRO A 97 10.85 8.28 2.65
C PRO A 97 11.61 7.09 3.24
N ALA A 98 11.06 6.46 4.28
CA ALA A 98 11.67 5.29 4.91
C ALA A 98 11.71 4.08 3.96
N LEU A 99 10.64 3.85 3.20
CA LEU A 99 10.57 2.79 2.20
C LEU A 99 11.57 3.03 1.06
N ALA A 100 11.64 4.26 0.56
CA ALA A 100 12.56 4.66 -0.51
C ALA A 100 14.04 4.54 -0.10
N ALA A 101 14.35 4.76 1.18
CA ALA A 101 15.69 4.64 1.74
C ALA A 101 16.06 3.19 2.13
N GLY A 102 15.11 2.24 2.08
CA GLY A 102 15.31 0.87 2.57
C GLY A 102 15.42 0.78 4.11
N GLU A 103 14.93 1.78 4.84
CA GLU A 103 14.83 1.73 6.32
C GLU A 103 13.68 0.82 6.77
N VAL A 104 12.66 0.67 5.91
CA VAL A 104 11.63 -0.36 5.98
C VAL A 104 11.60 -1.12 4.66
N ASP A 105 11.28 -2.41 4.70
CA ASP A 105 11.29 -3.30 3.55
C ASP A 105 9.96 -3.27 2.82
N ILE A 106 8.89 -3.21 3.60
CA ILE A 106 7.49 -3.22 3.14
C ILE A 106 6.75 -2.05 3.78
N ALA A 107 5.81 -1.48 3.04
CA ALA A 107 4.84 -0.55 3.61
C ALA A 107 3.41 -0.94 3.22
N GLY A 108 2.50 -0.79 4.15
CA GLY A 108 1.07 -0.91 3.92
C GLY A 108 0.47 0.47 3.67
N GLY A 109 0.57 0.97 2.45
CA GLY A 109 0.23 2.36 2.11
C GLY A 109 -0.98 2.53 1.21
N VAL A 110 -1.39 3.78 1.03
CA VAL A 110 -2.41 4.21 0.07
C VAL A 110 -1.77 5.03 -1.06
N SER A 111 -2.48 5.20 -2.17
CA SER A 111 -2.00 6.07 -3.25
C SER A 111 -2.10 7.54 -2.84
N THR A 112 -1.03 8.29 -3.14
CA THR A 112 -0.98 9.76 -3.02
C THR A 112 -0.24 10.35 -4.20
N ALA A 113 -0.42 11.63 -4.47
CA ALA A 113 0.39 12.32 -5.47
C ALA A 113 1.89 12.29 -5.12
N SER A 114 2.24 12.33 -3.82
CA SER A 114 3.63 12.21 -3.34
C SER A 114 4.23 10.86 -3.72
N PHE A 115 3.49 9.77 -3.53
CA PHE A 115 3.88 8.41 -3.91
C PHE A 115 4.18 8.31 -5.42
N PHE A 116 3.23 8.75 -6.25
CA PHE A 116 3.43 8.72 -7.71
C PHE A 116 4.55 9.65 -8.18
N ASN A 117 4.72 10.82 -7.55
CA ASN A 117 5.83 11.72 -7.85
C ASN A 117 7.19 11.11 -7.51
N ALA A 118 7.29 10.35 -6.43
CA ALA A 118 8.52 9.64 -6.06
C ALA A 118 8.92 8.61 -7.12
N ILE A 119 7.95 7.81 -7.58
CA ILE A 119 8.19 6.85 -8.68
C ILE A 119 8.59 7.60 -9.96
N GLY A 120 7.87 8.67 -10.33
CA GLY A 120 8.18 9.48 -11.51
C GLY A 120 9.55 10.16 -11.46
N GLN A 121 10.14 10.35 -10.27
CA GLN A 121 11.50 10.84 -10.05
C GLN A 121 12.55 9.73 -10.01
N GLY A 122 12.17 8.47 -10.25
CA GLY A 122 13.07 7.35 -10.37
C GLY A 122 13.29 6.57 -9.06
N ILE A 123 12.48 6.80 -8.02
CA ILE A 123 12.48 5.93 -6.83
C ILE A 123 11.75 4.65 -7.21
N ASP A 124 12.46 3.53 -7.16
CA ASP A 124 11.98 2.23 -7.68
C ASP A 124 11.17 1.42 -6.65
N VAL A 125 10.27 2.10 -5.94
CA VAL A 125 9.26 1.45 -5.08
C VAL A 125 8.26 0.70 -5.94
N LYS A 126 7.89 -0.52 -5.54
CA LYS A 126 6.96 -1.39 -6.26
C LYS A 126 5.62 -1.49 -5.54
N ILE A 127 4.54 -1.50 -6.33
CA ILE A 127 3.19 -1.89 -5.89
C ILE A 127 3.08 -3.40 -6.18
N ILE A 128 2.89 -4.22 -5.14
CA ILE A 128 3.06 -5.68 -5.28
C ILE A 128 1.81 -6.50 -4.98
N ALA A 129 0.89 -6.01 -4.14
CA ALA A 129 -0.34 -6.74 -3.81
C ALA A 129 -1.44 -5.82 -3.27
N ASP A 130 -2.69 -6.34 -3.27
CA ASP A 130 -3.81 -5.76 -2.54
C ASP A 130 -3.54 -5.77 -1.02
N LYS A 131 -3.88 -4.66 -0.36
CA LYS A 131 -3.93 -4.54 1.10
C LYS A 131 -5.30 -4.04 1.57
N GLY A 132 -6.19 -3.68 0.66
CA GLY A 132 -7.53 -3.26 1.02
C GLY A 132 -8.30 -2.59 -0.09
N HIS A 133 -9.54 -3.04 -0.26
CA HIS A 133 -10.52 -2.46 -1.16
C HIS A 133 -11.91 -2.50 -0.50
N ASN A 134 -12.85 -1.69 -1.00
CA ASN A 134 -14.21 -1.70 -0.49
C ASN A 134 -15.01 -2.91 -1.01
N VAL A 135 -15.86 -3.46 -0.14
CA VAL A 135 -16.81 -4.51 -0.50
C VAL A 135 -18.21 -3.87 -0.60
N PRO A 136 -18.99 -4.13 -1.67
CA PRO A 136 -20.32 -3.58 -1.84
C PRO A 136 -21.22 -3.80 -0.62
N GLY A 137 -21.88 -2.73 -0.17
CA GLY A 137 -22.74 -2.72 1.02
C GLY A 137 -22.03 -2.71 2.36
N LYS A 138 -20.69 -2.78 2.39
CA LYS A 138 -19.88 -2.86 3.62
C LYS A 138 -18.51 -2.17 3.46
N SER A 139 -18.50 -0.98 2.86
CA SER A 139 -17.25 -0.24 2.67
C SER A 139 -16.53 0.03 4.00
N TYR A 140 -15.28 -0.44 4.11
CA TYR A 140 -14.43 -0.19 5.29
C TYR A 140 -13.75 1.18 5.25
N PHE A 141 -13.70 1.78 4.07
CA PHE A 141 -13.20 3.12 3.80
C PHE A 141 -14.33 3.91 3.17
N THR A 142 -15.04 4.74 3.95
CA THR A 142 -16.31 5.31 3.52
C THR A 142 -16.59 6.67 4.14
N LEU A 143 -17.62 7.32 3.58
CA LEU A 143 -18.13 8.58 4.08
C LEU A 143 -18.77 8.40 5.46
N VAL A 144 -18.45 9.32 6.35
CA VAL A 144 -19.14 9.53 7.62
C VAL A 144 -19.57 10.98 7.73
N ILE A 145 -20.75 11.24 8.27
CA ILE A 145 -21.26 12.58 8.56
C ILE A 145 -21.38 12.78 10.06
N GLY A 146 -21.04 13.97 10.54
CA GLY A 146 -21.17 14.31 11.94
C GLY A 146 -22.62 14.15 12.42
N ASN A 147 -22.82 13.73 13.68
CA ASN A 147 -24.17 13.62 14.24
C ASN A 147 -24.96 14.94 14.17
N HIS A 148 -24.27 16.09 14.19
CA HIS A 148 -24.88 17.42 14.02
C HIS A 148 -25.38 17.66 12.57
N MET A 149 -24.96 16.82 11.60
CA MET A 149 -25.34 16.90 10.18
C MET A 149 -26.42 15.90 9.77
N VAL A 150 -26.82 14.98 10.63
CA VAL A 150 -27.77 13.90 10.30
C VAL A 150 -29.10 14.45 9.77
N ASP A 151 -29.56 15.63 10.24
CA ASP A 151 -30.77 16.25 9.74
C ASP A 151 -30.56 17.22 8.56
N VAL A 152 -29.31 17.47 8.19
CA VAL A 152 -28.92 18.40 7.12
C VAL A 152 -28.49 17.66 5.85
N ILE A 153 -27.66 16.61 5.98
CA ILE A 153 -27.17 15.81 4.87
C ILE A 153 -28.03 14.53 4.77
N LYS A 154 -28.88 14.43 3.73
CA LYS A 154 -29.75 13.28 3.47
C LYS A 154 -29.38 12.54 2.18
N GLU A 155 -28.74 13.25 1.24
CA GLU A 155 -28.29 12.72 -0.05
C GLU A 155 -26.95 13.36 -0.44
N TYR A 156 -26.25 12.79 -1.39
CA TYR A 156 -24.88 13.22 -1.77
C TYR A 156 -24.83 14.69 -2.23
N LYS A 157 -25.88 15.22 -2.85
CA LYS A 157 -25.90 16.62 -3.26
C LYS A 157 -25.93 17.63 -2.08
N ASP A 158 -26.32 17.18 -0.89
CA ASP A 158 -26.37 18.03 0.32
C ASP A 158 -24.96 18.34 0.89
N PHE A 159 -23.91 17.72 0.31
CA PHE A 159 -22.53 18.07 0.61
C PHE A 159 -22.14 19.46 0.09
N LYS A 160 -22.97 20.10 -0.74
CA LYS A 160 -22.72 21.48 -1.19
C LYS A 160 -22.58 22.44 -0.02
N GLY A 161 -21.45 23.15 0.03
CA GLY A 161 -21.09 24.11 1.09
C GLY A 161 -20.66 23.46 2.39
N LYS A 162 -20.37 22.15 2.42
CA LYS A 162 -19.91 21.43 3.61
C LYS A 162 -18.40 21.39 3.72
N LYS A 163 -17.94 21.31 4.97
CA LYS A 163 -16.53 21.10 5.33
C LYS A 163 -16.24 19.61 5.45
N VAL A 164 -15.38 19.12 4.58
CA VAL A 164 -15.01 17.71 4.56
C VAL A 164 -13.53 17.52 4.92
N GLY A 165 -13.26 16.63 5.86
CA GLY A 165 -11.90 16.32 6.27
C GLY A 165 -11.20 15.42 5.26
N VAL A 166 -9.95 15.75 4.92
CA VAL A 166 -9.04 14.91 4.11
C VAL A 166 -7.69 14.77 4.79
N SER A 167 -7.06 13.60 4.66
CA SER A 167 -5.77 13.31 5.31
C SER A 167 -4.61 13.99 4.64
N SER A 168 -4.64 14.10 3.33
CA SER A 168 -3.74 14.92 2.52
C SER A 168 -4.41 15.32 1.20
N HIS A 169 -3.89 16.37 0.55
CA HIS A 169 -4.37 16.73 -0.78
C HIS A 169 -3.85 15.75 -1.82
N ASN A 170 -4.72 15.42 -2.79
CA ASN A 170 -4.45 14.42 -3.82
C ASN A 170 -4.02 13.06 -3.23
N SER A 171 -4.82 12.60 -2.29
CA SER A 171 -4.76 11.27 -1.67
C SER A 171 -6.04 10.50 -1.95
N ILE A 172 -6.07 9.25 -1.54
CA ILE A 172 -7.20 8.35 -1.81
C ILE A 172 -8.53 8.87 -1.23
N ASP A 173 -8.53 9.50 -0.06
CA ASP A 173 -9.74 10.04 0.56
C ASP A 173 -10.26 11.27 -0.20
N GLU A 174 -9.39 12.18 -0.66
CA GLU A 174 -9.80 13.27 -1.55
C GLU A 174 -10.32 12.73 -2.89
N TYR A 175 -9.68 11.71 -3.48
CA TYR A 175 -10.16 11.03 -4.68
C TYR A 175 -11.56 10.44 -4.51
N ILE A 176 -11.83 9.76 -3.40
CA ILE A 176 -13.15 9.23 -3.07
C ILE A 176 -14.19 10.35 -2.99
N TYR A 177 -13.84 11.50 -2.38
CA TYR A 177 -14.72 12.66 -2.41
C TYR A 177 -14.95 13.20 -3.82
N GLU A 178 -13.92 13.26 -4.65
CA GLU A 178 -14.08 13.73 -6.04
C GLU A 178 -15.02 12.82 -6.84
N GLU A 179 -14.95 11.51 -6.64
CA GLU A 179 -15.87 10.58 -7.28
C GLU A 179 -17.31 10.77 -6.73
N MET A 180 -17.50 10.95 -5.43
CA MET A 180 -18.80 11.28 -4.84
C MET A 180 -19.36 12.62 -5.38
N ILE A 181 -18.52 13.65 -5.46
CA ILE A 181 -18.89 14.97 -6.00
C ILE A 181 -19.37 14.86 -7.44
N LYS A 182 -18.66 14.11 -8.29
CA LYS A 182 -19.07 13.84 -9.68
C LYS A 182 -20.40 13.08 -9.73
N TYR A 183 -20.56 12.04 -8.92
CA TYR A 183 -21.79 11.26 -8.82
C TYR A 183 -23.00 12.11 -8.38
N ALA A 184 -22.79 13.05 -7.44
CA ALA A 184 -23.80 13.99 -6.97
C ALA A 184 -24.14 15.13 -7.94
N GLY A 185 -23.41 15.26 -9.05
CA GLY A 185 -23.55 16.37 -9.99
C GLY A 185 -23.04 17.72 -9.43
N LEU A 186 -22.13 17.66 -8.47
CA LEU A 186 -21.45 18.82 -7.86
C LEU A 186 -20.08 19.03 -8.53
N THR A 187 -19.43 20.15 -8.17
CA THR A 187 -18.06 20.48 -8.53
C THR A 187 -17.17 20.53 -7.29
N LYS A 188 -15.86 20.48 -7.46
CA LYS A 188 -14.90 20.57 -6.36
C LYS A 188 -15.03 21.88 -5.57
N ASP A 189 -15.42 22.97 -6.25
CA ASP A 189 -15.66 24.29 -5.63
C ASP A 189 -16.93 24.34 -4.76
N ASP A 190 -17.79 23.33 -4.87
CA ASP A 190 -19.00 23.25 -4.05
C ASP A 190 -18.75 22.68 -2.65
N VAL A 191 -17.53 22.20 -2.34
CA VAL A 191 -17.15 21.56 -1.07
C VAL A 191 -15.87 22.18 -0.52
N GLU A 192 -15.80 22.43 0.79
CA GLU A 192 -14.59 22.92 1.45
C GLU A 192 -13.76 21.76 1.99
N PHE A 193 -12.60 21.45 1.37
CA PHE A 193 -11.66 20.47 1.88
C PHE A 193 -10.84 21.02 3.03
N VAL A 194 -10.87 20.34 4.18
CA VAL A 194 -10.14 20.70 5.40
C VAL A 194 -9.04 19.67 5.62
N LEU A 195 -7.79 20.11 5.51
CA LEU A 195 -6.64 19.24 5.73
C LEU A 195 -6.54 18.82 7.20
N MET A 196 -6.46 17.53 7.45
CA MET A 196 -6.29 16.91 8.75
C MET A 196 -4.96 16.15 8.77
N SER A 197 -4.35 15.97 9.96
CA SER A 197 -3.03 15.31 10.05
C SER A 197 -3.08 13.79 9.82
N ASP A 198 -4.21 13.18 10.17
CA ASP A 198 -4.43 11.73 10.11
C ASP A 198 -5.93 11.41 10.26
N PHE A 199 -6.31 10.16 9.98
CA PHE A 199 -7.69 9.70 10.11
C PHE A 199 -8.21 9.73 11.56
N GLY A 200 -7.34 9.56 12.55
CA GLY A 200 -7.72 9.62 13.96
C GLY A 200 -8.12 11.03 14.40
N SER A 201 -7.43 12.07 13.91
CA SER A 201 -7.74 13.47 14.20
C SER A 201 -9.10 13.92 13.68
N MET A 202 -9.58 13.28 12.58
CA MET A 202 -10.90 13.55 12.01
C MET A 202 -12.03 13.21 13.00
N LEU A 203 -11.86 12.20 13.88
CA LEU A 203 -12.84 11.87 14.92
C LEU A 203 -13.11 13.05 15.85
N GLY A 204 -12.06 13.72 16.29
CA GLY A 204 -12.17 14.90 17.13
C GLY A 204 -12.79 16.09 16.40
N ALA A 205 -12.35 16.33 15.16
CA ALA A 205 -12.83 17.42 14.33
C ALA A 205 -14.32 17.29 13.97
N ILE A 206 -14.79 16.08 13.67
CA ILE A 206 -16.20 15.81 13.38
C ILE A 206 -17.06 15.90 14.65
N SER A 207 -16.54 15.43 15.80
CA SER A 207 -17.21 15.46 17.09
C SER A 207 -17.48 16.89 17.58
N ASN A 208 -16.59 17.84 17.31
CA ASN A 208 -16.73 19.25 17.74
C ASN A 208 -17.28 20.17 16.65
N GLY A 209 -17.63 19.64 15.46
CA GLY A 209 -18.21 20.39 14.35
C GLY A 209 -17.19 21.26 13.57
N THR A 210 -15.90 21.01 13.71
CA THR A 210 -14.87 21.66 12.87
C THR A 210 -15.00 21.24 11.42
N ILE A 211 -15.36 19.97 11.19
CA ILE A 211 -15.72 19.41 9.89
C ILE A 211 -17.13 18.79 9.97
N ASP A 212 -17.84 18.81 8.85
CA ASP A 212 -19.19 18.26 8.72
C ASP A 212 -19.20 16.77 8.39
N ALA A 213 -18.19 16.33 7.65
CA ALA A 213 -18.04 14.97 7.16
C ALA A 213 -16.56 14.61 6.99
N ALA A 214 -16.29 13.31 6.87
CA ALA A 214 -14.99 12.76 6.52
C ALA A 214 -15.15 11.50 5.67
N VAL A 215 -14.17 11.19 4.80
CA VAL A 215 -13.88 9.79 4.46
C VAL A 215 -12.97 9.28 5.56
N ASN A 216 -13.35 8.18 6.19
CA ASN A 216 -12.57 7.59 7.27
C ASN A 216 -12.44 6.07 7.08
N ILE A 217 -11.66 5.43 7.92
CA ILE A 217 -11.25 4.04 7.80
C ILE A 217 -11.68 3.23 9.02
N GLU A 218 -11.97 1.93 8.82
CA GLU A 218 -12.15 1.03 9.95
C GLU A 218 -10.80 0.68 10.63
N PRO A 219 -10.75 0.55 11.96
CA PRO A 219 -11.90 0.53 12.87
C PRO A 219 -12.27 1.90 13.48
N LEU A 220 -11.71 3.00 13.00
CA LEU A 220 -12.01 4.34 13.50
C LEU A 220 -13.48 4.72 13.26
N ILE A 221 -14.06 4.27 12.15
CA ILE A 221 -15.49 4.48 11.85
C ILE A 221 -16.37 3.87 12.92
N ALA A 222 -16.15 2.59 13.25
CA ALA A 222 -16.91 1.91 14.30
C ALA A 222 -16.75 2.60 15.66
N THR A 223 -15.53 3.05 15.98
CA THR A 223 -15.24 3.81 17.20
C THR A 223 -16.01 5.12 17.28
N GLY A 224 -16.07 5.87 16.19
CA GLY A 224 -16.79 7.15 16.14
C GLY A 224 -18.30 6.97 16.19
N VAL A 225 -18.84 5.93 15.57
CA VAL A 225 -20.26 5.58 15.66
C VAL A 225 -20.63 5.21 17.11
N GLU A 226 -19.82 4.38 17.78
CA GLU A 226 -20.05 3.98 19.17
C GLU A 226 -20.02 5.17 20.13
N LYS A 227 -19.13 6.13 19.89
CA LYS A 227 -19.03 7.36 20.69
C LYS A 227 -20.08 8.41 20.33
N GLY A 228 -20.90 8.19 19.32
CA GLY A 228 -21.91 9.14 18.86
C GLY A 228 -21.31 10.38 18.18
N PHE A 229 -20.13 10.31 17.62
CA PHE A 229 -19.48 11.42 16.93
C PHE A 229 -20.01 11.60 15.50
N HIS A 230 -20.24 10.50 14.82
CA HIS A 230 -20.71 10.45 13.43
C HIS A 230 -21.56 9.20 13.15
N VAL A 231 -22.18 9.18 12.01
CA VAL A 231 -22.83 8.02 11.42
C VAL A 231 -22.21 7.72 10.04
N ARG A 232 -22.26 6.45 9.60
CA ARG A 232 -21.92 6.07 8.22
C ARG A 232 -22.93 6.70 7.27
N PHE A 233 -22.48 7.16 6.12
CA PHE A 233 -23.32 7.81 5.13
C PHE A 233 -23.09 7.21 3.73
N GLY A 234 -24.13 6.57 3.18
CA GLY A 234 -24.06 5.90 1.89
C GLY A 234 -23.08 4.73 1.86
N ASP A 235 -22.77 4.26 0.67
CA ASP A 235 -21.73 3.26 0.42
C ASP A 235 -20.77 3.80 -0.66
N THR A 236 -19.48 3.75 -0.41
CA THR A 236 -18.46 4.22 -1.36
C THR A 236 -18.54 3.48 -2.68
N THR A 237 -19.01 2.23 -2.68
CA THR A 237 -19.16 1.44 -3.91
C THR A 237 -20.32 1.90 -4.80
N ASP A 238 -21.18 2.80 -4.34
CA ASP A 238 -22.23 3.42 -5.18
C ASP A 238 -21.62 4.29 -6.30
N PHE A 239 -20.46 4.87 -6.06
CA PHE A 239 -19.78 5.80 -6.99
C PHE A 239 -18.33 5.41 -7.31
N ALA A 240 -17.72 4.55 -6.52
CA ALA A 240 -16.36 4.03 -6.70
C ALA A 240 -16.32 2.50 -6.42
N PRO A 241 -16.96 1.66 -7.26
CA PRO A 241 -17.21 0.24 -6.95
C PRO A 241 -15.95 -0.63 -6.95
N GLU A 242 -14.92 -0.26 -7.68
CA GLU A 242 -13.67 -1.02 -7.84
C GLU A 242 -12.47 -0.19 -7.37
N SER A 243 -12.63 0.56 -6.27
CA SER A 243 -11.53 1.38 -5.75
C SER A 243 -10.49 0.58 -5.00
N GLN A 244 -9.23 0.68 -5.45
CA GLN A 244 -8.08 0.22 -4.71
C GLN A 244 -7.74 1.23 -3.61
N ILE A 245 -7.98 0.87 -2.34
CA ILE A 245 -7.81 1.78 -1.22
C ILE A 245 -6.36 1.71 -0.70
N ALA A 246 -5.91 0.51 -0.35
CA ALA A 246 -4.58 0.29 0.19
C ALA A 246 -3.83 -0.80 -0.58
N MET A 247 -2.49 -0.68 -0.62
CA MET A 247 -1.60 -1.56 -1.37
C MET A 247 -0.43 -1.99 -0.51
N VAL A 248 0.10 -3.17 -0.79
CA VAL A 248 1.41 -3.59 -0.29
C VAL A 248 2.47 -2.99 -1.20
N LEU A 249 3.38 -2.23 -0.61
CA LEU A 249 4.49 -1.56 -1.30
C LEU A 249 5.81 -2.20 -0.87
N GLY A 250 6.68 -2.49 -1.82
CA GLY A 250 8.02 -3.03 -1.57
C GLY A 250 9.11 -2.00 -1.81
N SER A 251 10.12 -1.96 -0.94
CA SER A 251 11.28 -1.09 -1.11
C SER A 251 12.12 -1.54 -2.32
N PRO A 252 12.87 -0.63 -2.97
CA PRO A 252 13.73 -0.99 -4.10
C PRO A 252 14.72 -2.10 -3.76
N GLN A 253 15.34 -2.02 -2.59
CA GLN A 253 16.34 -2.99 -2.15
C GLN A 253 15.71 -4.36 -1.90
N PHE A 254 14.61 -4.42 -1.15
CA PHE A 254 13.92 -5.67 -0.82
C PHE A 254 13.43 -6.40 -2.08
N MET A 255 12.92 -5.66 -3.06
CA MET A 255 12.40 -6.24 -4.30
C MET A 255 13.51 -6.69 -5.25
N ALA A 256 14.66 -6.00 -5.29
CA ALA A 256 15.74 -6.31 -6.23
C ALA A 256 16.75 -7.34 -5.69
N GLU A 257 17.09 -7.27 -4.41
CA GLU A 257 18.21 -8.02 -3.82
C GLU A 257 17.75 -9.20 -2.97
N GLU A 258 16.51 -9.18 -2.45
CA GLU A 258 16.00 -10.15 -1.47
C GLU A 258 14.82 -10.96 -2.01
N GLN A 259 14.84 -11.35 -3.29
CA GLN A 259 13.72 -12.06 -3.95
C GLN A 259 13.29 -13.35 -3.24
N ASP A 260 14.22 -14.06 -2.62
CA ASP A 260 13.95 -15.31 -1.90
C ASP A 260 13.22 -15.05 -0.57
N ILE A 261 13.53 -13.93 0.10
CA ILE A 261 12.84 -13.45 1.29
C ILE A 261 11.47 -12.88 0.93
N SER A 262 11.39 -12.04 -0.11
CA SER A 262 10.14 -11.40 -0.53
C SER A 262 9.08 -12.40 -1.00
N LEU A 263 9.48 -13.50 -1.66
CA LEU A 263 8.58 -14.58 -2.04
C LEU A 263 7.94 -15.26 -0.81
N ARG A 264 8.74 -15.61 0.19
CA ARG A 264 8.25 -16.25 1.43
C ARG A 264 7.45 -15.28 2.30
N PHE A 265 7.88 -14.04 2.33
CA PHE A 265 7.12 -12.96 2.97
C PHE A 265 5.71 -12.84 2.37
N MET A 266 5.61 -12.80 1.04
CA MET A 266 4.32 -12.69 0.35
C MET A 266 3.46 -13.95 0.56
N ALA A 267 4.05 -15.14 0.55
CA ALA A 267 3.35 -16.36 0.86
C ALA A 267 2.75 -16.36 2.29
N ALA A 268 3.53 -15.89 3.28
CA ALA A 268 3.04 -15.72 4.66
C ALA A 268 1.93 -14.66 4.75
N TYR A 269 2.10 -13.51 4.09
CA TYR A 269 1.09 -12.46 4.03
C TYR A 269 -0.24 -12.98 3.48
N LEU A 270 -0.22 -13.67 2.33
CA LEU A 270 -1.41 -14.23 1.72
C LEU A 270 -2.10 -15.30 2.60
N LYS A 271 -1.35 -16.12 3.34
CA LYS A 271 -1.94 -17.03 4.34
C LYS A 271 -2.71 -16.23 5.40
N GLY A 272 -2.16 -15.14 5.90
CA GLY A 272 -2.84 -14.23 6.85
C GLY A 272 -4.10 -13.58 6.26
N VAL A 273 -4.06 -13.16 4.99
CA VAL A 273 -5.23 -12.63 4.28
C VAL A 273 -6.32 -13.69 4.12
N ARG A 274 -5.95 -14.93 3.81
CA ARG A 274 -6.90 -16.04 3.67
C ARG A 274 -7.60 -16.36 4.99
N ASP A 275 -6.86 -16.38 6.09
CA ASP A 275 -7.43 -16.57 7.42
C ASP A 275 -8.37 -15.43 7.82
N TYR A 276 -8.05 -14.18 7.44
CA TYR A 276 -8.97 -13.06 7.63
C TYR A 276 -10.30 -13.28 6.89
N ASN A 277 -10.22 -13.72 5.64
CA ASN A 277 -11.42 -14.03 4.85
C ASN A 277 -12.20 -15.22 5.44
N ASP A 278 -11.52 -16.26 5.88
CA ASP A 278 -12.16 -17.42 6.54
C ASP A 278 -12.88 -16.99 7.82
N GLY A 279 -12.26 -16.10 8.63
CA GLY A 279 -12.85 -15.56 9.86
C GLY A 279 -14.05 -14.66 9.63
N PHE A 280 -13.89 -13.62 8.81
CA PHE A 280 -14.92 -12.59 8.67
C PHE A 280 -15.99 -12.91 7.62
N ILE A 281 -15.67 -13.72 6.59
CA ILE A 281 -16.62 -14.05 5.52
C ILE A 281 -17.28 -15.41 5.79
N LYS A 282 -16.51 -16.45 6.20
CA LYS A 282 -17.03 -17.80 6.45
C LYS A 282 -17.35 -18.04 7.92
N GLY A 283 -16.87 -17.21 8.85
CA GLY A 283 -17.03 -17.38 10.30
C GLY A 283 -16.10 -18.38 10.94
N GLU A 284 -15.07 -18.86 10.20
CA GLU A 284 -14.12 -19.86 10.69
C GLU A 284 -12.99 -19.20 11.50
N GLY A 285 -12.94 -19.47 12.81
CA GLY A 285 -11.92 -18.88 13.69
C GLY A 285 -12.06 -17.39 13.95
N LYS A 286 -13.26 -16.80 13.73
CA LYS A 286 -13.52 -15.36 13.82
C LYS A 286 -13.06 -14.75 15.14
N ASP A 287 -13.32 -15.39 16.27
CA ASP A 287 -12.96 -14.87 17.58
C ASP A 287 -11.44 -14.68 17.73
N GLU A 288 -10.65 -15.66 17.27
CA GLU A 288 -9.19 -15.57 17.27
C GLU A 288 -8.69 -14.42 16.37
N ILE A 289 -9.30 -14.26 15.18
CA ILE A 289 -8.98 -13.14 14.29
C ILE A 289 -9.31 -11.79 14.96
N ILE A 290 -10.45 -11.68 15.63
CA ILE A 290 -10.81 -10.49 16.40
C ILE A 290 -9.78 -10.20 17.51
N ASP A 291 -9.33 -11.21 18.24
CA ASP A 291 -8.31 -11.05 19.28
C ASP A 291 -6.99 -10.50 18.68
N ILE A 292 -6.56 -11.04 17.55
CA ILE A 292 -5.38 -10.55 16.81
C ILE A 292 -5.58 -9.09 16.38
N MET A 293 -6.71 -8.78 15.75
CA MET A 293 -6.99 -7.41 15.30
C MET A 293 -7.07 -6.43 16.47
N THR A 294 -7.64 -6.82 17.59
CA THR A 294 -7.69 -6.04 18.83
C THR A 294 -6.30 -5.73 19.36
N LYS A 295 -5.36 -6.66 19.24
CA LYS A 295 -3.98 -6.47 19.67
C LYS A 295 -3.24 -5.42 18.82
N HIS A 296 -3.43 -5.44 17.50
CA HIS A 296 -2.62 -4.68 16.53
C HIS A 296 -3.25 -3.35 16.08
N THR A 297 -4.56 -3.14 16.28
CA THR A 297 -5.25 -1.91 15.86
C THR A 297 -5.60 -1.01 17.05
N ALA A 298 -6.15 0.18 16.76
CA ALA A 298 -6.60 1.11 17.78
C ALA A 298 -7.86 0.63 18.55
N LEU A 299 -8.68 -0.26 17.96
CA LEU A 299 -9.91 -0.77 18.56
C LEU A 299 -9.61 -1.92 19.53
N LYS A 300 -9.63 -1.60 20.83
CA LYS A 300 -9.26 -2.53 21.91
C LYS A 300 -10.42 -3.31 22.51
N ASP A 301 -11.66 -3.03 22.09
CA ASP A 301 -12.85 -3.76 22.53
C ASP A 301 -13.25 -4.82 21.48
N PRO A 302 -13.10 -6.13 21.79
CA PRO A 302 -13.47 -7.20 20.86
C PRO A 302 -14.94 -7.15 20.43
N ALA A 303 -15.85 -6.71 21.32
CA ALA A 303 -17.28 -6.65 21.01
C ALA A 303 -17.60 -5.61 19.92
N LEU A 304 -16.81 -4.58 19.77
CA LEU A 304 -17.00 -3.58 18.73
C LEU A 304 -16.57 -4.07 17.34
N TRP A 305 -15.78 -5.12 17.26
CA TRP A 305 -15.39 -5.71 15.97
C TRP A 305 -16.57 -6.32 15.20
N GLU A 306 -17.65 -6.66 15.89
CA GLU A 306 -18.93 -7.04 15.25
C GLU A 306 -19.59 -5.88 14.47
N LYS A 307 -19.23 -4.63 14.79
CA LYS A 307 -19.75 -3.41 14.16
C LYS A 307 -18.81 -2.84 13.07
N VAL A 308 -17.61 -3.43 12.94
CA VAL A 308 -16.63 -3.05 11.93
C VAL A 308 -17.05 -3.60 10.57
N ASN A 309 -17.03 -2.76 9.54
CA ASN A 309 -17.20 -3.24 8.19
C ASN A 309 -15.97 -4.04 7.75
N VAL A 310 -16.21 -5.17 7.11
CA VAL A 310 -15.13 -6.05 6.65
C VAL A 310 -14.28 -5.33 5.59
N THR A 311 -12.97 -5.30 5.79
CA THR A 311 -12.04 -4.87 4.75
C THR A 311 -12.04 -5.90 3.63
N GLY A 312 -12.25 -5.49 2.39
CA GLY A 312 -11.99 -6.33 1.24
C GLY A 312 -10.48 -6.58 1.15
N LEU A 313 -10.10 -7.84 1.24
CA LEU A 313 -8.72 -8.29 1.04
C LEU A 313 -8.76 -9.44 0.04
N ASP A 314 -8.14 -9.27 -1.13
CA ASP A 314 -8.12 -10.35 -2.11
C ASP A 314 -7.20 -11.48 -1.60
N PRO A 315 -7.71 -12.73 -1.46
CA PRO A 315 -6.96 -13.83 -0.86
C PRO A 315 -5.77 -14.32 -1.71
N ASP A 316 -5.68 -13.87 -2.95
CA ASP A 316 -4.57 -14.10 -3.87
C ASP A 316 -3.82 -12.79 -4.20
N GLY A 317 -4.11 -11.71 -3.48
CA GLY A 317 -3.41 -10.42 -3.58
C GLY A 317 -3.72 -9.60 -4.84
N LYS A 318 -4.80 -9.92 -5.58
CA LYS A 318 -5.17 -9.23 -6.82
C LYS A 318 -5.67 -7.82 -6.55
N MET A 319 -5.21 -6.87 -7.37
CA MET A 319 -5.52 -5.43 -7.24
C MET A 319 -6.44 -4.94 -8.36
N PHE A 320 -7.14 -3.83 -8.10
CA PHE A 320 -7.84 -3.04 -9.11
C PHE A 320 -6.86 -2.09 -9.81
N ILE A 321 -5.99 -2.63 -10.68
CA ILE A 321 -4.92 -1.88 -11.35
C ILE A 321 -5.46 -0.70 -12.17
N ASP A 322 -6.61 -0.87 -12.81
CA ASP A 322 -7.22 0.20 -13.60
C ASP A 322 -7.67 1.37 -12.73
N ASP A 323 -8.08 1.10 -11.49
CA ASP A 323 -8.41 2.17 -10.56
C ASP A 323 -7.15 2.90 -10.05
N ILE A 324 -6.06 2.21 -9.79
CA ILE A 324 -4.76 2.84 -9.45
C ILE A 324 -4.36 3.85 -10.54
N LYS A 325 -4.54 3.48 -11.82
CA LYS A 325 -4.27 4.38 -12.95
C LYS A 325 -5.24 5.56 -13.00
N LYS A 326 -6.53 5.35 -12.70
CA LYS A 326 -7.53 6.44 -12.61
C LYS A 326 -7.19 7.42 -11.48
N GLN A 327 -6.73 6.94 -10.32
CA GLN A 327 -6.27 7.79 -9.22
C GLN A 327 -5.10 8.68 -9.64
N TYR A 328 -4.09 8.10 -10.31
CA TYR A 328 -2.98 8.85 -10.89
C TYR A 328 -3.47 9.92 -11.87
N ASP A 329 -4.38 9.57 -12.78
CA ASP A 329 -4.93 10.50 -13.76
C ASP A 329 -5.73 11.64 -13.10
N ALA A 330 -6.46 11.35 -12.02
CA ALA A 330 -7.15 12.35 -11.23
C ALA A 330 -6.16 13.33 -10.57
N TYR A 331 -5.11 12.83 -9.93
CA TYR A 331 -4.07 13.67 -9.33
C TYR A 331 -3.29 14.47 -10.38
N LYS A 332 -3.11 13.91 -11.57
CA LYS A 332 -2.51 14.63 -12.71
C LYS A 332 -3.41 15.73 -13.24
N ALA A 333 -4.71 15.50 -13.33
CA ALA A 333 -5.69 16.50 -13.72
C ALA A 333 -5.76 17.66 -12.70
N ASN A 334 -5.54 17.39 -11.43
CA ASN A 334 -5.42 18.37 -10.35
C ASN A 334 -4.09 19.15 -10.39
N GLY A 335 -3.16 18.80 -11.30
CA GLY A 335 -1.83 19.45 -11.40
C GLY A 335 -0.85 19.02 -10.30
N ALA A 336 -1.13 17.95 -9.57
CA ALA A 336 -0.30 17.47 -8.45
C ALA A 336 0.83 16.53 -8.90
N ILE A 337 0.75 15.94 -10.09
CA ILE A 337 1.75 15.03 -10.62
C ILE A 337 2.82 15.77 -11.41
N ARG A 338 4.08 15.42 -11.13
CA ARG A 338 5.29 15.97 -11.78
C ARG A 338 6.01 14.87 -12.54
N GLY A 339 5.73 14.76 -13.83
CA GLY A 339 6.35 13.75 -14.68
C GLY A 339 5.40 12.62 -15.07
N GLU A 340 5.95 11.58 -15.69
CA GLU A 340 5.22 10.42 -16.16
C GLU A 340 5.68 9.18 -15.40
N ILE A 341 4.77 8.23 -15.20
CA ILE A 341 5.06 6.94 -14.58
C ILE A 341 4.95 5.85 -15.63
N ASP A 342 5.90 4.94 -15.61
CA ASP A 342 5.80 3.65 -16.30
C ASP A 342 5.12 2.65 -15.36
N PHE A 343 3.81 2.46 -15.52
CA PHE A 343 3.04 1.55 -14.66
C PHE A 343 3.47 0.09 -14.79
N ASP A 344 3.99 -0.32 -15.94
CA ASP A 344 4.47 -1.69 -16.13
C ASP A 344 5.74 -1.97 -15.31
N LYS A 345 6.44 -0.91 -14.88
CA LYS A 345 7.56 -1.02 -13.95
C LYS A 345 7.16 -0.77 -12.49
N ALA A 346 6.20 0.12 -12.26
CA ALA A 346 5.78 0.49 -10.91
C ALA A 346 4.93 -0.59 -10.24
N ILE A 347 4.12 -1.31 -11.03
CA ILE A 347 3.28 -2.41 -10.55
C ILE A 347 3.98 -3.72 -10.91
N ASP A 348 4.42 -4.46 -9.90
CA ASP A 348 5.09 -5.75 -10.07
C ASP A 348 4.40 -6.82 -9.23
N THR A 349 3.44 -7.52 -9.83
CA THR A 349 2.69 -8.61 -9.19
C THR A 349 3.42 -9.95 -9.24
N SER A 350 4.58 -10.02 -9.88
CA SER A 350 5.28 -11.29 -10.16
C SER A 350 5.61 -12.10 -8.89
N ILE A 351 5.98 -11.41 -7.80
CA ILE A 351 6.28 -12.07 -6.52
C ILE A 351 5.01 -12.60 -5.86
N THR A 352 3.89 -11.90 -5.99
CA THR A 352 2.58 -12.30 -5.49
C THR A 352 2.06 -13.50 -6.27
N GLU A 353 2.17 -13.50 -7.59
CA GLU A 353 1.81 -14.62 -8.47
C GLU A 353 2.61 -15.87 -8.14
N LYS A 354 3.94 -15.75 -7.99
CA LYS A 354 4.81 -16.86 -7.55
C LYS A 354 4.44 -17.39 -6.15
N ALA A 355 4.04 -16.49 -5.23
CA ALA A 355 3.58 -16.90 -3.91
C ALA A 355 2.27 -17.70 -4.00
N VAL A 356 1.32 -17.26 -4.82
CA VAL A 356 0.06 -17.98 -5.07
C VAL A 356 0.34 -19.34 -5.73
N GLU A 357 1.26 -19.42 -6.70
CA GLU A 357 1.67 -20.71 -7.29
C GLU A 357 2.23 -21.67 -6.23
N ALA A 358 3.03 -21.18 -5.29
CA ALA A 358 3.64 -21.99 -4.25
C ALA A 358 2.64 -22.49 -3.20
N ILE A 359 1.70 -21.63 -2.75
CA ILE A 359 0.72 -22.01 -1.70
C ILE A 359 -0.62 -22.49 -2.25
N GLY A 360 -0.80 -22.49 -3.59
CA GLY A 360 -2.04 -22.79 -4.30
C GLY A 360 -3.04 -21.63 -4.29
N GLU A 361 -3.98 -21.59 -5.25
CA GLU A 361 -5.07 -20.60 -5.27
C GLU A 361 -6.04 -20.81 -4.10
N TYR A 362 -6.58 -19.68 -3.58
CA TYR A 362 -7.59 -19.74 -2.52
C TYR A 362 -8.92 -20.29 -3.04
N LYS A 363 -9.45 -21.28 -2.34
CA LYS A 363 -10.76 -21.89 -2.64
C LYS A 363 -11.85 -21.11 -1.91
N ARG A 364 -12.60 -20.30 -2.67
CA ARG A 364 -13.76 -19.54 -2.18
C ARG A 364 -14.91 -20.45 -1.73
#